data_29a72a29e13879a3b0d4259010836585
#
_entry.id   29a72a29e13879a3b0d4259010836585
#
_cell.length_a   1.000
_cell.length_b   1.000
_cell.length_c   1.000
_cell.angle_alpha   90.00
_cell.angle_beta   90.00
_cell.angle_gamma   90.00
#
_symmetry.space_group_name_H-M   'P 1'
#
loop_
_entity.id
_entity.type
_entity.pdbx_description
1 polymer ?
#
loop_
_entity_poly.entity_id
_entity_poly.type
_entity_poly.pdbx_seq_one_letter_code
_entity_poly.pdbx_strand_id
1 'polypeptide(L)'
;MITIPDMNEMIRDLDGKLFPFGWAKLLWRLHKVATRRVRVPLMGVRKSMQGGRMASQLAFMLIEFTRRVCVDKYGIHVGEFGWVLEDNQGMMSIAQLPGANINHTYRIYQKSL
;
A
#
# COMPACT_ATOMS: atom_id res chain seq x y z
N MET A 1 -2.88 9.22 -4.31
CA MET A 1 -2.54 7.95 -3.65
C MET A 1 -3.11 6.81 -4.47
N ILE A 2 -2.34 5.77 -4.66
CA ILE A 2 -2.78 4.53 -5.31
C ILE A 2 -2.79 3.45 -4.24
N THR A 3 -3.90 2.72 -4.16
CA THR A 3 -4.06 1.61 -3.22
C THR A 3 -4.46 0.38 -4.02
N ILE A 4 -3.73 -0.70 -3.85
CA ILE A 4 -3.95 -1.96 -4.56
C ILE A 4 -4.15 -3.11 -3.56
N PRO A 5 -4.98 -4.10 -3.89
CA PRO A 5 -5.10 -5.34 -3.11
C PRO A 5 -3.77 -6.07 -3.04
N ASP A 6 -3.49 -6.77 -1.94
CA ASP A 6 -2.28 -7.59 -1.86
C ASP A 6 -2.43 -8.85 -2.73
N MET A 7 -1.81 -8.79 -3.91
CA MET A 7 -1.82 -9.88 -4.88
C MET A 7 -1.13 -11.14 -4.34
N ASN A 8 -0.12 -10.99 -3.46
CA ASN A 8 0.59 -12.14 -2.90
C ASN A 8 -0.36 -13.02 -2.06
N GLU A 9 -1.28 -12.39 -1.33
CA GLU A 9 -2.31 -13.12 -0.59
C GLU A 9 -3.26 -13.86 -1.54
N MET A 10 -3.58 -13.26 -2.68
CA MET A 10 -4.51 -13.83 -3.66
C MET A 10 -3.93 -15.02 -4.45
N ILE A 11 -2.61 -15.03 -4.69
CA ILE A 11 -1.95 -16.07 -5.49
C ILE A 11 -1.29 -17.15 -4.65
N ARG A 12 -1.25 -17.01 -3.34
CA ARG A 12 -0.49 -17.84 -2.41
C ARG A 12 -0.72 -19.35 -2.56
N ASP A 13 -1.96 -19.76 -2.84
CA ASP A 13 -2.37 -21.15 -2.98
C ASP A 13 -2.41 -21.65 -4.42
N LEU A 14 -1.90 -20.86 -5.36
CA LEU A 14 -1.78 -21.25 -6.76
C LEU A 14 -0.47 -21.95 -7.08
N ASP A 15 0.52 -21.95 -6.15
CA ASP A 15 1.85 -22.57 -6.30
C ASP A 15 2.52 -22.24 -7.64
N GLY A 16 2.31 -21.04 -8.16
CA GLY A 16 2.81 -20.60 -9.44
C GLY A 16 2.10 -21.19 -10.67
N LYS A 17 1.05 -21.99 -10.48
CA LYS A 17 0.30 -22.63 -11.57
C LYS A 17 -0.97 -21.85 -11.94
N LEU A 18 -0.94 -21.15 -13.06
CA LEU A 18 -2.11 -20.44 -13.58
C LEU A 18 -3.02 -21.30 -14.46
N PHE A 19 -2.49 -22.38 -15.02
CA PHE A 19 -3.27 -23.30 -15.87
C PHE A 19 -3.52 -24.63 -15.15
N PRO A 20 -4.68 -25.31 -15.42
CA PRO A 20 -5.73 -24.89 -16.35
C PRO A 20 -6.73 -23.88 -15.78
N PHE A 21 -6.94 -23.80 -14.47
CA PHE A 21 -8.03 -22.99 -13.87
C PHE A 21 -7.55 -21.90 -12.88
N GLY A 22 -6.26 -21.79 -12.61
CA GLY A 22 -5.69 -20.81 -11.67
C GLY A 22 -5.98 -19.37 -12.06
N TRP A 23 -5.97 -19.05 -13.36
CA TRP A 23 -6.30 -17.73 -13.87
C TRP A 23 -7.77 -17.34 -13.59
N ALA A 24 -8.71 -18.27 -13.74
CA ALA A 24 -10.13 -18.02 -13.46
C ALA A 24 -10.37 -17.76 -11.97
N LYS A 25 -9.69 -18.53 -11.11
CA LYS A 25 -9.70 -18.33 -9.65
C LYS A 25 -9.12 -16.96 -9.27
N LEU A 26 -8.03 -16.56 -9.91
CA LEU A 26 -7.42 -15.24 -9.67
C LEU A 26 -8.35 -14.10 -10.11
N LEU A 27 -8.94 -14.17 -11.30
CA LEU A 27 -9.88 -13.16 -11.77
C LEU A 27 -11.10 -13.04 -10.85
N TRP A 28 -11.63 -14.14 -10.37
CA TRP A 28 -12.74 -14.15 -9.44
C TRP A 28 -12.37 -13.50 -8.10
N ARG A 29 -11.16 -13.78 -7.58
CA ARG A 29 -10.64 -13.16 -6.37
C ARG A 29 -10.42 -11.67 -6.52
N LEU A 30 -9.88 -11.24 -7.66
CA LEU A 30 -9.72 -9.81 -7.98
C LEU A 30 -11.06 -9.10 -8.04
N HIS A 31 -12.05 -9.70 -8.70
CA HIS A 31 -13.37 -9.11 -8.78
C HIS A 31 -14.04 -8.95 -7.41
N LYS A 32 -13.84 -9.89 -6.52
CA LYS A 32 -14.36 -9.84 -5.14
C LYS A 32 -13.46 -9.11 -4.16
N VAL A 33 -12.28 -8.65 -4.60
CA VAL A 33 -11.26 -8.07 -3.71
C VAL A 33 -11.00 -8.98 -2.50
N ALA A 34 -10.80 -10.28 -2.78
CA ALA A 34 -10.66 -11.34 -1.77
C ALA A 34 -9.29 -11.29 -1.09
N THR A 35 -9.03 -10.22 -0.36
CA THR A 35 -7.80 -10.01 0.44
C THR A 35 -8.17 -9.27 1.72
N ARG A 36 -7.36 -9.45 2.75
CA ARG A 36 -7.45 -8.70 4.01
C ARG A 36 -6.42 -7.58 4.09
N ARG A 37 -5.58 -7.46 3.06
CA ARG A 37 -4.46 -6.52 3.00
C ARG A 37 -4.51 -5.67 1.75
N VAL A 38 -4.10 -4.42 1.90
CA VAL A 38 -3.84 -3.51 0.78
C VAL A 38 -2.44 -2.96 0.87
N ARG A 39 -1.89 -2.62 -0.29
CA ARG A 39 -0.63 -1.90 -0.41
C ARG A 39 -0.85 -0.53 -1.00
N VAL A 40 -0.12 0.43 -0.48
CA VAL A 40 -0.07 1.81 -0.97
C VAL A 40 1.31 2.06 -1.59
N PRO A 41 1.54 1.65 -2.84
CA PRO A 41 2.85 1.79 -3.47
C PRO A 41 3.21 3.23 -3.82
N LEU A 42 2.20 4.07 -4.04
CA LEU A 42 2.42 5.44 -4.47
C LEU A 42 1.49 6.40 -3.72
N MET A 43 2.11 7.37 -3.06
CA MET A 43 1.44 8.50 -2.47
C MET A 43 2.22 9.78 -2.76
N GLY A 44 1.53 10.84 -3.11
CA GLY A 44 2.18 12.12 -3.35
C GLY A 44 1.21 13.27 -3.23
N VAL A 45 1.74 14.42 -2.85
CA VAL A 45 1.06 15.71 -2.83
C VAL A 45 1.69 16.60 -3.91
N ARG A 46 0.86 17.33 -4.65
CA ARG A 46 1.30 18.24 -5.72
C ARG A 46 2.37 19.19 -5.19
N LYS A 47 3.44 19.39 -5.95
CA LYS A 47 4.61 20.19 -5.54
C LYS A 47 4.22 21.59 -5.05
N SER A 48 3.24 22.22 -5.70
CA SER A 48 2.72 23.55 -5.29
C SER A 48 2.02 23.58 -3.93
N MET A 49 1.67 22.42 -3.37
CA MET A 49 0.99 22.27 -2.08
C MET A 49 1.91 21.67 -1.01
N GLN A 50 3.15 21.36 -1.36
CA GLN A 50 4.15 20.83 -0.42
C GLN A 50 4.69 21.95 0.47
N GLY A 51 5.23 21.58 1.63
CA GLY A 51 5.88 22.52 2.55
C GLY A 51 4.94 23.25 3.51
N GLY A 52 3.64 22.99 3.48
CA GLY A 52 2.67 23.60 4.38
C GLY A 52 1.88 22.60 5.23
N ARG A 53 1.27 23.10 6.29
CA ARG A 53 0.36 22.34 7.16
C ARG A 53 -0.79 21.69 6.35
N MET A 54 -1.22 22.33 5.28
CA MET A 54 -2.26 21.83 4.38
C MET A 54 -1.86 20.51 3.69
N ALA A 55 -0.58 20.35 3.30
CA ALA A 55 -0.11 19.13 2.66
C ALA A 55 -0.28 17.90 3.57
N SER A 56 0.11 18.03 4.82
CA SER A 56 -0.02 16.95 5.82
C SER A 56 -1.49 16.64 6.11
N GLN A 57 -2.33 17.66 6.21
CA GLN A 57 -3.77 17.48 6.41
C GLN A 57 -4.42 16.75 5.25
N LEU A 58 -4.13 17.14 4.00
CA LEU A 58 -4.65 16.47 2.80
C LEU A 58 -4.17 15.02 2.71
N ALA A 59 -2.90 14.78 3.01
CA ALA A 59 -2.36 13.44 3.03
C ALA A 59 -3.07 12.56 4.08
N PHE A 60 -3.26 13.07 5.28
CA PHE A 60 -3.98 12.37 6.35
C PHE A 60 -5.45 12.11 5.97
N MET A 61 -6.16 13.11 5.44
CA MET A 61 -7.54 12.94 4.98
C MET A 61 -7.66 11.87 3.90
N LEU A 62 -6.69 11.81 2.98
CA LEU A 62 -6.65 10.82 1.91
C LEU A 62 -6.43 9.41 2.45
N ILE A 63 -5.54 9.25 3.42
CA ILE A 63 -5.31 7.98 4.12
C ILE A 63 -6.58 7.55 4.84
N GLU A 64 -7.18 8.44 5.62
CA GLU A 64 -8.37 8.12 6.41
C GLU A 64 -9.58 7.78 5.52
N PHE A 65 -9.79 8.53 4.43
CA PHE A 65 -10.82 8.22 3.46
C PHE A 65 -10.64 6.82 2.86
N THR A 66 -9.41 6.52 2.45
CA THR A 66 -9.08 5.19 1.87
C THR A 66 -9.26 4.09 2.91
N ARG A 67 -8.80 4.32 4.14
CA ARG A 67 -8.97 3.37 5.26
C ARG A 67 -10.45 3.04 5.48
N ARG A 68 -11.32 4.06 5.55
CA ARG A 68 -12.77 3.85 5.71
C ARG A 68 -13.34 3.01 4.58
N VAL A 69 -13.04 3.35 3.35
CA VAL A 69 -13.51 2.56 2.18
C VAL A 69 -13.01 1.12 2.25
N CYS A 70 -11.75 0.91 2.61
CA CYS A 70 -11.17 -0.43 2.75
C CYS A 70 -11.87 -1.25 3.84
N VAL A 71 -12.12 -0.64 5.01
CA VAL A 71 -12.76 -1.31 6.14
C VAL A 71 -14.25 -1.54 5.86
N ASP A 72 -14.98 -0.48 5.53
CA ASP A 72 -16.45 -0.52 5.50
C ASP A 72 -16.98 -1.29 4.30
N LYS A 73 -16.31 -1.15 3.14
CA LYS A 73 -16.78 -1.79 1.90
C LYS A 73 -16.17 -3.17 1.65
N TYR A 74 -14.90 -3.36 2.04
CA TYR A 74 -14.14 -4.56 1.67
C TYR A 74 -13.70 -5.40 2.87
N GLY A 75 -13.91 -4.95 4.10
CA GLY A 75 -13.48 -5.67 5.31
C GLY A 75 -11.95 -5.81 5.43
N ILE A 76 -11.20 -4.87 4.85
CA ILE A 76 -9.74 -4.88 4.84
C ILE A 76 -9.22 -4.08 6.02
N HIS A 77 -8.44 -4.72 6.88
CA HIS A 77 -7.96 -4.12 8.13
C HIS A 77 -6.45 -3.86 8.16
N VAL A 78 -5.71 -4.33 7.17
CA VAL A 78 -4.26 -4.16 7.11
C VAL A 78 -3.88 -3.35 5.89
N GLY A 79 -3.23 -2.21 6.11
CA GLY A 79 -2.64 -1.36 5.08
C GLY A 79 -1.12 -1.37 5.20
N GLU A 80 -0.42 -1.62 4.10
CA GLU A 80 1.04 -1.55 4.01
C GLU A 80 1.42 -0.37 3.12
N PHE A 81 2.19 0.57 3.67
CA PHE A 81 2.82 1.59 2.86
C PHE A 81 3.99 0.97 2.11
N GLY A 82 4.04 1.23 0.81
CA GLY A 82 5.16 0.81 -0.04
C GLY A 82 6.47 1.43 0.42
N TRP A 83 7.55 1.11 -0.25
CA TRP A 83 8.88 1.51 0.18
C TRP A 83 8.99 3.02 0.36
N VAL A 84 9.32 3.42 1.56
CA VAL A 84 9.57 4.81 1.91
C VAL A 84 11.08 4.97 2.10
N LEU A 85 11.67 5.90 1.35
CA LEU A 85 13.08 6.22 1.50
C LEU A 85 13.32 6.84 2.88
N GLU A 86 14.44 6.50 3.52
CA GLU A 86 14.77 6.97 4.88
C GLU A 86 15.01 8.48 4.97
N ASP A 87 15.40 9.10 3.86
CA ASP A 87 15.57 10.54 3.71
C ASP A 87 14.26 11.29 3.43
N ASN A 88 13.18 10.58 3.11
CA ASN A 88 11.87 11.18 2.88
C ASN A 88 11.13 11.44 4.21
N GLN A 89 11.62 12.43 4.96
CA GLN A 89 11.07 12.81 6.25
C GLN A 89 9.57 13.16 6.22
N GLY A 90 9.12 13.77 5.12
CA GLY A 90 7.70 14.10 4.93
C GLY A 90 6.82 12.85 4.91
N MET A 91 7.22 11.82 4.17
CA MET A 91 6.48 10.58 4.09
C MET A 91 6.59 9.76 5.38
N MET A 92 7.76 9.75 6.03
CA MET A 92 7.95 9.09 7.32
C MET A 92 7.03 9.68 8.38
N SER A 93 6.93 11.00 8.48
CA SER A 93 6.03 11.68 9.41
C SER A 93 4.56 11.35 9.15
N ILE A 94 4.16 11.32 7.87
CA ILE A 94 2.78 10.96 7.49
C ILE A 94 2.46 9.51 7.83
N ALA A 95 3.39 8.59 7.63
CA ALA A 95 3.20 7.18 7.95
C ALA A 95 3.05 6.93 9.47
N GLN A 96 3.70 7.73 10.31
CA GLN A 96 3.60 7.63 11.77
C GLN A 96 2.25 8.11 12.32
N LEU A 97 1.56 9.03 11.64
CA LEU A 97 0.29 9.59 12.10
C LEU A 97 -0.79 8.52 12.37
N PRO A 98 -1.03 7.52 11.52
CA PRO A 98 -1.99 6.45 11.79
C PRO A 98 -1.44 5.36 12.72
N GLY A 99 -0.26 5.54 13.33
CA GLY A 99 0.37 4.56 14.20
C GLY A 99 1.04 3.40 13.45
N ALA A 100 1.48 3.62 12.21
CA ALA A 100 2.16 2.60 11.45
C ALA A 100 3.53 2.26 12.04
N ASN A 101 3.86 0.96 12.04
CA ASN A 101 5.14 0.45 12.47
C ASN A 101 6.01 0.06 11.27
N ILE A 102 7.32 0.27 11.39
CA ILE A 102 8.27 -0.21 10.40
C ILE A 102 8.34 -1.73 10.51
N ASN A 103 7.92 -2.42 9.46
CA ASN A 103 7.88 -3.88 9.40
C ASN A 103 9.18 -4.46 8.82
N HIS A 104 9.69 -3.86 7.76
CA HIS A 104 10.92 -4.27 7.09
C HIS A 104 11.78 -3.08 6.71
N THR A 105 13.09 -3.22 6.83
CA THR A 105 14.07 -2.27 6.34
C THR A 105 14.88 -2.92 5.24
N TYR A 106 14.88 -2.30 4.05
CA TYR A 106 15.64 -2.77 2.89
C TYR A 106 16.84 -1.87 2.69
N ARG A 107 17.97 -2.46 2.28
CA ARG A 107 19.18 -1.72 1.92
C ARG A 107 19.69 -2.18 0.56
N ILE A 108 20.10 -1.21 -0.24
CA ILE A 108 20.74 -1.45 -1.54
C ILE A 108 22.23 -1.21 -1.35
N TYR A 109 23.03 -2.18 -1.74
CA TYR A 109 24.49 -2.12 -1.70
C TYR A 109 25.03 -2.06 -3.11
N GLN A 110 26.03 -1.19 -3.33
CA GLN A 110 26.78 -1.10 -4.56
C GLN A 110 28.24 -1.41 -4.29
N LYS A 111 28.87 -2.25 -5.13
CA LYS A 111 30.30 -2.54 -5.12
C LYS A 111 30.87 -2.18 -6.48
N SER A 112 31.96 -1.42 -6.51
CA SER A 112 32.76 -1.24 -7.73
C SER A 112 33.41 -2.57 -8.11
N LEU A 113 33.34 -2.94 -9.37
CA LEU A 113 34.01 -4.12 -9.94
C LEU A 113 35.44 -3.75 -10.30
#